data_4f79d5c04665fb39506cd18ba495bb58
#
_entry.id   4f79d5c04665fb39506cd18ba495bb58
#
_cell.length_a   1.000
_cell.length_b   1.000
_cell.length_c   1.000
_cell.angle_alpha   90.00
_cell.angle_beta   90.00
_cell.angle_gamma   90.00
#
_symmetry.space_group_name_H-M   'P 1'
#
loop_
_entity.id
_entity.type
_entity.pdbx_description
1 polymer ?
#
loop_
_entity_poly.entity_id
_entity_poly.type
_entity_poly.pdbx_seq_one_letter_code
_entity_poly.pdbx_strand_id
1 'polypeptide(L)'
;VILKLVDQTGRIIGSIRAQKQEDSVYIGKLMVHPAYQRQGLGGRLLQEIERTVVGRRYELFTSSRSMRNLLLYEKAGYKSFKEQQAGENLTLVFLQKDVTDSAR
;
A
#
# COMPACT_ATOMS: atom_id res chain seq x y z
N VAL A 1 -12.84 -1.56 -2.60
CA VAL A 1 -12.72 -2.03 -1.21
C VAL A 1 -11.94 -1.02 -0.39
N ILE A 2 -12.47 -0.67 0.75
CA ILE A 2 -11.81 0.22 1.70
C ILE A 2 -11.76 -0.50 3.05
N LEU A 3 -10.57 -0.60 3.62
CA LEU A 3 -10.40 -1.12 4.97
C LEU A 3 -10.04 0.03 5.89
N LYS A 4 -10.59 0.00 7.10
CA LYS A 4 -10.34 1.03 8.10
C LYS A 4 -9.89 0.39 9.41
N LEU A 5 -8.95 1.05 10.07
CA LEU A 5 -8.58 0.71 11.45
C LEU A 5 -9.25 1.71 12.37
N VAL A 6 -9.87 1.19 13.43
CA VAL A 6 -10.50 2.04 14.43
C VAL A 6 -9.90 1.73 15.79
N ASP A 7 -9.82 2.76 16.65
CA ASP A 7 -9.37 2.55 18.01
C ASP A 7 -10.54 2.15 18.92
N GLN A 8 -10.27 2.05 20.21
CA GLN A 8 -11.29 1.60 21.17
C GLN A 8 -12.48 2.53 21.28
N THR A 9 -12.31 3.79 20.88
CA THR A 9 -13.40 4.78 20.92
C THR A 9 -14.20 4.84 19.64
N GLY A 10 -13.83 4.03 18.61
CA GLY A 10 -14.46 4.08 17.30
C GLY A 10 -13.87 5.09 16.37
N ARG A 11 -12.77 5.73 16.74
CA ARG A 11 -12.10 6.72 15.90
C ARG A 11 -11.26 6.03 14.84
N ILE A 12 -11.36 6.51 13.60
CA ILE A 12 -10.58 5.95 12.50
C ILE A 12 -9.14 6.43 12.63
N ILE A 13 -8.21 5.48 12.73
CA ILE A 13 -6.79 5.77 12.89
C ILE A 13 -5.96 5.33 11.70
N GLY A 14 -6.55 4.64 10.73
CA GLY A 14 -5.88 4.25 9.52
C GLY A 14 -6.85 3.77 8.47
N SER A 15 -6.43 3.81 7.22
CA SER A 15 -7.25 3.31 6.12
C SER A 15 -6.38 2.95 4.93
N ILE A 16 -6.92 2.10 4.08
CA ILE A 16 -6.30 1.69 2.82
C ILE A 16 -7.42 1.30 1.86
N ARG A 17 -7.22 1.54 0.58
CA ARG A 17 -8.20 1.14 -0.43
C ARG A 17 -7.53 0.35 -1.53
N ALA A 18 -8.32 -0.47 -2.20
CA ALA A 18 -7.85 -1.23 -3.34
C ALA A 18 -8.96 -1.37 -4.37
N GLN A 19 -8.56 -1.41 -5.61
CA GLN A 19 -9.46 -1.62 -6.74
C GLN A 19 -8.85 -2.69 -7.62
N LYS A 20 -9.64 -3.71 -7.96
CA LYS A 20 -9.17 -4.81 -8.79
C LYS A 20 -9.64 -4.59 -10.22
N GLN A 21 -8.72 -4.75 -11.16
CA GLN A 21 -9.01 -4.77 -12.59
C GLN A 21 -8.33 -5.99 -13.17
N GLU A 22 -9.14 -6.93 -13.66
CA GLU A 22 -8.66 -8.24 -14.13
C GLU A 22 -7.91 -8.92 -12.98
N ASP A 23 -6.64 -9.27 -13.17
CA ASP A 23 -5.87 -9.95 -12.13
C ASP A 23 -4.97 -9.00 -11.34
N SER A 24 -5.03 -7.71 -11.62
CA SER A 24 -4.22 -6.71 -10.93
C SER A 24 -5.03 -5.96 -9.90
N VAL A 25 -4.42 -5.74 -8.75
CA VAL A 25 -5.01 -4.98 -7.65
C VAL A 25 -4.23 -3.69 -7.48
N TYR A 26 -4.92 -2.58 -7.58
CA TYR A 26 -4.31 -1.25 -7.44
C TYR A 26 -4.63 -0.72 -6.05
N ILE A 27 -3.58 -0.52 -5.26
CA ILE A 27 -3.70 -0.09 -3.87
C ILE A 27 -3.44 1.40 -3.80
N GLY A 28 -4.26 2.11 -3.05
CA GLY A 28 -4.10 3.54 -2.90
C GLY A 28 -4.50 4.03 -1.54
N LYS A 29 -4.09 5.26 -1.28
CA LYS A 29 -4.51 6.03 -0.10
C LYS A 29 -4.29 5.29 1.22
N LEU A 30 -3.11 4.70 1.36
CA LEU A 30 -2.71 4.16 2.66
C LEU A 30 -2.45 5.33 3.60
N MET A 31 -3.18 5.40 4.69
CA MET A 31 -3.05 6.45 5.67
C MET A 31 -3.05 5.88 7.08
N VAL A 32 -2.16 6.39 7.92
CA VAL A 32 -2.14 6.07 9.34
C VAL A 32 -2.07 7.39 10.09
N HIS A 33 -2.94 7.56 11.08
CA HIS A 33 -2.97 8.77 11.88
C HIS A 33 -1.60 9.02 12.52
N PRO A 34 -1.10 10.27 12.51
CA PRO A 34 0.26 10.54 13.01
C PRO A 34 0.53 10.03 14.43
N ALA A 35 -0.46 10.05 15.31
CA ALA A 35 -0.28 9.57 16.67
C ALA A 35 -0.08 8.07 16.75
N TYR A 36 -0.39 7.33 15.68
CA TYR A 36 -0.32 5.87 15.65
C TYR A 36 0.71 5.34 14.67
N GLN A 37 1.53 6.21 14.10
CA GLN A 37 2.58 5.79 13.18
C GLN A 37 3.71 5.09 13.93
N ARG A 38 4.55 4.37 13.19
CA ARG A 38 5.69 3.62 13.73
C ARG A 38 5.29 2.44 14.63
N GLN A 39 4.07 1.96 14.49
CA GLN A 39 3.59 0.81 15.25
C GLN A 39 3.28 -0.38 14.35
N GLY A 40 3.69 -0.31 13.09
CA GLY A 40 3.46 -1.41 12.15
C GLY A 40 2.05 -1.44 11.56
N LEU A 41 1.25 -0.42 11.78
CA LEU A 41 -0.14 -0.44 11.32
C LEU A 41 -0.26 -0.32 9.81
N GLY A 42 0.64 0.42 9.16
CA GLY A 42 0.65 0.49 7.71
C GLY A 42 0.88 -0.87 7.07
N GLY A 43 1.83 -1.63 7.61
CA GLY A 43 2.10 -2.98 7.15
C GLY A 43 0.94 -3.92 7.38
N ARG A 44 0.25 -3.78 8.51
CA ARG A 44 -0.94 -4.59 8.79
C ARG A 44 -2.08 -4.28 7.83
N LEU A 45 -2.31 -3.01 7.54
CA LEU A 45 -3.33 -2.64 6.57
C LEU A 45 -3.01 -3.22 5.20
N LEU A 46 -1.74 -3.16 4.81
CA LEU A 46 -1.30 -3.70 3.53
C LEU A 46 -1.52 -5.20 3.46
N GLN A 47 -1.16 -5.93 4.52
CA GLN A 47 -1.42 -7.36 4.59
C GLN A 47 -2.91 -7.68 4.48
N GLU A 48 -3.73 -6.93 5.20
CA GLU A 48 -5.16 -7.20 5.22
C GLU A 48 -5.82 -6.91 3.87
N ILE A 49 -5.39 -5.86 3.17
CA ILE A 49 -5.96 -5.57 1.86
C ILE A 49 -5.56 -6.65 0.86
N GLU A 50 -4.35 -7.20 0.96
CA GLU A 50 -3.91 -8.29 0.10
C GLU A 50 -4.69 -9.57 0.36
N ARG A 51 -5.11 -9.79 1.59
CA ARG A 51 -5.95 -10.94 1.92
C ARG A 51 -7.39 -10.76 1.49
N THR A 52 -7.88 -9.53 1.53
CA THR A 52 -9.27 -9.21 1.23
C THR A 52 -9.52 -9.14 -0.28
N VAL A 53 -8.58 -8.55 -1.02
CA VAL A 53 -8.70 -8.39 -2.48
C VAL A 53 -7.61 -9.23 -3.12
N VAL A 54 -7.97 -10.40 -3.62
CA VAL A 54 -7.01 -11.36 -4.15
C VAL A 54 -6.79 -11.13 -5.61
N GLY A 55 -5.52 -11.01 -6.01
CA GLY A 55 -5.11 -10.88 -7.38
C GLY A 55 -3.72 -11.45 -7.57
N ARG A 56 -3.25 -11.49 -8.80
CA ARG A 56 -1.91 -12.01 -9.09
C ARG A 56 -0.85 -10.95 -8.93
N ARG A 57 -1.21 -9.69 -9.07
CA ARG A 57 -0.28 -8.60 -9.02
C ARG A 57 -0.88 -7.45 -8.23
N TYR A 58 -0.08 -6.89 -7.35
CA TYR A 58 -0.45 -5.72 -6.56
C TYR A 58 0.43 -4.57 -6.97
N GLU A 59 -0.16 -3.42 -7.24
CA GLU A 59 0.56 -2.21 -7.63
C GLU A 59 0.18 -1.05 -6.73
N LEU A 60 1.16 -0.21 -6.46
CA LEU A 60 0.94 1.02 -5.72
C LEU A 60 2.02 2.00 -6.12
N PHE A 61 1.85 3.25 -5.70
CA PHE A 61 2.87 4.25 -5.96
C PHE A 61 3.00 5.19 -4.76
N THR A 62 4.13 5.85 -4.69
CA THR A 62 4.40 6.85 -3.67
C THR A 62 5.39 7.86 -4.22
N SER A 63 5.55 8.99 -3.52
CA SER A 63 6.53 9.99 -3.88
C SER A 63 7.94 9.45 -3.66
N SER A 64 8.86 9.78 -4.56
CA SER A 64 10.26 9.41 -4.42
C SER A 64 10.88 10.00 -3.15
N ARG A 65 10.25 11.03 -2.58
CA ARG A 65 10.73 11.66 -1.35
C ARG A 65 10.23 10.96 -0.09
N SER A 66 9.27 10.07 -0.22
CA SER A 66 8.69 9.40 0.94
C SER A 66 9.48 8.14 1.27
N MET A 67 10.63 8.33 1.93
CA MET A 67 11.48 7.21 2.31
C MET A 67 10.78 6.21 3.20
N ARG A 68 9.93 6.70 4.09
CA ARG A 68 9.18 5.82 4.99
C ARG A 68 8.27 4.87 4.22
N ASN A 69 7.54 5.40 3.23
CA ASN A 69 6.65 4.56 2.43
C ASN A 69 7.45 3.60 1.55
N LEU A 70 8.54 4.06 0.95
CA LEU A 70 9.36 3.19 0.13
C LEU A 70 9.89 2.01 0.93
N LEU A 71 10.38 2.27 2.15
CA LEU A 71 10.87 1.20 3.02
C LEU A 71 9.74 0.26 3.44
N LEU A 72 8.57 0.81 3.76
CA LEU A 72 7.42 0.02 4.13
C LEU A 72 7.03 -0.95 3.00
N TYR A 73 6.94 -0.44 1.78
CA TYR A 73 6.54 -1.27 0.65
C TYR A 73 7.60 -2.30 0.28
N GLU A 74 8.87 -1.91 0.31
CA GLU A 74 9.94 -2.86 0.05
C GLU A 74 9.95 -3.99 1.07
N LYS A 75 9.73 -3.65 2.33
CA LYS A 75 9.66 -4.63 3.41
C LYS A 75 8.49 -5.59 3.22
N ALA A 76 7.41 -5.11 2.61
CA ALA A 76 6.24 -5.93 2.33
C ALA A 76 6.39 -6.77 1.06
N GLY A 77 7.52 -6.67 0.36
CA GLY A 77 7.80 -7.47 -0.82
C GLY A 77 7.58 -6.77 -2.15
N TYR A 78 7.32 -5.47 -2.12
CA TYR A 78 7.12 -4.70 -3.34
C TYR A 78 8.46 -4.25 -3.92
N LYS A 79 8.53 -4.19 -5.23
CA LYS A 79 9.72 -3.74 -5.94
C LYS A 79 9.35 -2.62 -6.90
N SER A 80 10.17 -1.59 -6.96
CA SER A 80 9.94 -0.50 -7.90
C SER A 80 10.15 -0.99 -9.34
N PHE A 81 9.31 -0.53 -10.24
CA PHE A 81 9.43 -0.92 -11.65
C PHE A 81 9.30 0.27 -12.60
N LYS A 82 8.90 1.41 -12.11
CA LYS A 82 8.70 2.57 -12.97
C LYS A 82 8.75 3.85 -12.15
N GLU A 83 9.26 4.92 -12.76
CA GLU A 83 9.17 6.27 -12.20
C GLU A 83 8.46 7.16 -13.19
N GLN A 84 7.73 8.12 -12.69
CA GLN A 84 7.01 9.05 -13.54
C GLN A 84 7.03 10.44 -12.91
N GLN A 85 7.43 11.43 -13.71
CA GLN A 85 7.35 12.82 -13.27
C GLN A 85 5.92 13.28 -13.31
N ALA A 86 5.41 13.78 -12.19
CA ALA A 86 4.01 14.18 -12.06
C ALA A 86 3.86 15.67 -11.81
N GLY A 87 4.96 16.43 -11.80
CA GLY A 87 4.96 17.87 -11.58
C GLY A 87 6.40 18.35 -11.57
N GLU A 88 6.61 19.65 -11.37
CA GLU A 88 7.95 20.22 -11.45
C GLU A 88 8.92 19.56 -10.48
N ASN A 89 8.46 19.26 -9.28
CA ASN A 89 9.34 18.71 -8.24
C ASN A 89 8.77 17.43 -7.66
N LEU A 90 7.92 16.73 -8.40
CA LEU A 90 7.28 15.53 -7.93
C LEU A 90 7.57 14.36 -8.87
N THR A 91 8.25 13.35 -8.34
CA THR A 91 8.47 12.09 -9.03
C THR A 91 7.75 11.00 -8.27
N LEU A 92 6.96 10.22 -8.99
CA LEU A 92 6.26 9.07 -8.42
C LEU A 92 7.04 7.81 -8.71
N VAL A 93 7.16 6.96 -7.70
CA VAL A 93 7.78 5.64 -7.83
C VAL A 93 6.65 4.62 -7.77
N PHE A 94 6.57 3.80 -8.80
CA PHE A 94 5.56 2.73 -8.89
C PHE A 94 6.21 1.42 -8.48
N LEU A 95 5.55 0.70 -7.60
CA LEU A 95 6.05 -0.57 -7.09
C LEU A 95 5.01 -1.65 -7.33
N GLN A 96 5.49 -2.88 -7.44
CA GLN A 96 4.63 -4.03 -7.71
C GLN A 96 5.07 -5.21 -6.87
N LYS A 97 4.12 -6.09 -6.63
CA LYS A 97 4.36 -7.36 -5.97
C LYS A 97 3.57 -8.43 -6.71
N ASP A 98 4.27 -9.43 -7.22
CA ASP A 98 3.63 -10.54 -7.89
C ASP A 98 3.40 -11.67 -6.89
N VAL A 99 2.21 -12.24 -6.97
CA VAL A 99 1.84 -13.38 -6.12
C VAL A 99 1.61 -14.57 -7.03
N THR A 100 2.38 -15.63 -6.80
CA THR A 100 2.25 -16.85 -7.58
C THR A 100 1.49 -17.88 -6.80
N ASP A 101 0.62 -18.62 -7.48
CA ASP A 101 -0.18 -19.65 -6.83
C ASP A 101 0.67 -20.81 -6.34
N SER A 102 1.80 -21.03 -6.98
CA SER A 102 2.69 -22.13 -6.61
C SER A 102 3.30 -21.93 -5.24
N ALA A 103 3.24 -20.73 -4.69
CA ALA A 103 3.78 -20.44 -3.37
C ALA A 103 2.81 -20.80 -2.24
N ARG A 104 1.66 -21.33 -2.56
CA ARG A 104 0.61 -21.58 -1.58
C ARG A 104 0.41 -23.06 -1.29
#